data_8e6669b19f776085a57c75dad867fd6d
#
_entry.id   8e6669b19f776085a57c75dad867fd6d
#
_cell.length_a   1.000
_cell.length_b   1.000
_cell.length_c   1.000
_cell.angle_alpha   90.00
_cell.angle_beta   90.00
_cell.angle_gamma   90.00
#
_symmetry.space_group_name_H-M   'P 1'
#
loop_
_entity.id
_entity.type
_entity.pdbx_description
1 polymer ?
#
loop_
_entity_poly.entity_id
_entity_poly.type
_entity_poly.pdbx_seq_one_letter_code
_entity_poly.pdbx_strand_id
1 'polypeptide(L)'
;MNVKHTKKPETRVDVKYLSSLGIKTYGDNNLYPQTVRDIVDSSPTGRTCVERRSTYIEGNGLASQALAETVCDTRGNTVDDVHHLCADDVAYQDGLALHVNYNILGQIVSMAHVPFENCRLEEEDDDGVISHIVVHPDWRGKKTRGGKAVKVTIETIEVFPVFNPSPDVVQLQIQAAGGIEFYKGQILYISRAGRNAYPLPLVDVVLTDMSTDEGLSNVNNRNVRNNFLTAGMLITKRGQGSSTVDGDKDGVSSDDGFTEEFEKLQGDTNSLKIMQVEIETDEDKPEFVPFKTNNYDKEFTATTKAVTDNIYAA
;
A
#
# COMPACT_ATOMS: atom_id res chain seq x y z
N MET A 1 25.01 18.17 35.72
CA MET A 1 25.06 16.96 34.95
C MET A 1 23.97 17.07 33.86
N ASN A 2 24.31 17.43 32.61
CA ASN A 2 23.31 17.60 31.55
C ASN A 2 23.00 16.23 30.97
N VAL A 3 21.83 15.70 31.29
CA VAL A 3 21.30 14.49 30.67
C VAL A 3 20.92 14.87 29.23
N LYS A 4 21.71 14.39 28.26
CA LYS A 4 21.32 14.45 26.87
C LYS A 4 20.10 13.54 26.68
N HIS A 5 18.96 14.15 26.40
CA HIS A 5 17.80 13.39 25.97
C HIS A 5 18.19 12.57 24.72
N THR A 6 18.15 11.26 24.81
CA THR A 6 18.23 10.39 23.66
C THR A 6 17.09 10.78 22.71
N LYS A 7 17.42 11.00 21.42
CA LYS A 7 16.41 11.18 20.38
C LYS A 7 15.41 10.02 20.51
N LYS A 8 14.12 10.33 20.52
CA LYS A 8 13.09 9.31 20.34
C LYS A 8 13.45 8.49 19.10
N PRO A 9 13.37 7.15 19.16
CA PRO A 9 13.54 6.35 17.94
C PRO A 9 12.54 6.90 16.90
N GLU A 10 13.05 7.10 15.69
CA GLU A 10 12.18 7.48 14.56
C GLU A 10 11.15 6.38 14.40
N THR A 11 9.91 6.68 14.73
CA THR A 11 8.81 5.78 14.46
C THR A 11 8.63 5.72 12.94
N ARG A 12 8.62 4.53 12.34
CA ARG A 12 8.39 4.33 10.89
C ARG A 12 7.07 4.95 10.42
N VAL A 13 6.13 5.13 11.32
CA VAL A 13 4.84 5.74 11.07
C VAL A 13 4.78 7.07 11.78
N ASP A 14 5.03 8.14 11.04
CA ASP A 14 4.82 9.49 11.51
C ASP A 14 3.32 9.81 11.54
N VAL A 15 2.89 10.42 12.63
CA VAL A 15 1.50 10.87 12.80
C VAL A 15 1.54 12.39 12.94
N LYS A 16 0.93 13.08 11.98
CA LYS A 16 0.82 14.54 11.96
C LYS A 16 -0.65 14.92 11.97
N TYR A 17 -0.96 16.05 12.55
CA TYR A 17 -2.29 16.61 12.46
C TYR A 17 -2.45 17.38 11.15
N LEU A 18 -3.47 17.04 10.37
CA LEU A 18 -3.84 17.70 9.13
C LEU A 18 -5.07 18.57 9.37
N SER A 19 -4.86 19.83 9.75
CA SER A 19 -5.92 20.78 10.12
C SER A 19 -6.94 21.02 9.01
N SER A 20 -6.54 20.89 7.74
CA SER A 20 -7.46 21.07 6.61
C SER A 20 -8.56 19.99 6.53
N LEU A 21 -8.36 18.83 7.16
CA LEU A 21 -9.32 17.72 7.19
C LEU A 21 -9.73 17.34 8.62
N GLY A 22 -9.12 17.92 9.64
CA GLY A 22 -9.39 17.60 11.05
C GLY A 22 -8.96 16.18 11.45
N ILE A 23 -7.91 15.63 10.84
CA ILE A 23 -7.49 14.24 11.05
C ILE A 23 -6.03 14.13 11.48
N LYS A 24 -5.72 13.02 12.16
CA LYS A 24 -4.36 12.52 12.31
C LYS A 24 -3.96 11.75 11.06
N THR A 25 -2.81 12.06 10.46
CA THR A 25 -2.32 11.32 9.29
C THR A 25 -1.84 9.93 9.70
N TYR A 26 -2.01 8.95 8.82
CA TYR A 26 -1.44 7.62 8.98
C TYR A 26 -0.20 7.49 8.11
N GLY A 27 0.95 7.75 8.72
CA GLY A 27 2.22 7.92 8.01
C GLY A 27 2.40 9.32 7.43
N ASP A 28 3.59 9.59 6.88
CA ASP A 28 3.99 10.91 6.36
C ASP A 28 3.05 11.48 5.30
N ASN A 29 2.65 10.62 4.37
CA ASN A 29 1.79 10.98 3.24
C ASN A 29 0.33 10.56 3.43
N ASN A 30 -0.05 10.13 4.63
CA ASN A 30 -1.38 9.60 4.94
C ASN A 30 -1.78 8.33 4.14
N LEU A 31 -0.81 7.61 3.58
CA LEU A 31 -1.03 6.43 2.72
C LEU A 31 -0.37 5.15 3.24
N TYR A 32 0.13 5.17 4.48
CA TYR A 32 0.85 4.04 5.05
C TYR A 32 0.07 2.71 4.93
N PRO A 33 -1.22 2.60 5.33
CA PRO A 33 -1.94 1.33 5.25
C PRO A 33 -2.14 0.85 3.81
N GLN A 34 -2.36 1.77 2.86
CA GLN A 34 -2.45 1.41 1.45
C GLN A 34 -1.10 0.93 0.89
N THR A 35 0.00 1.53 1.35
CA THR A 35 1.35 1.13 0.95
C THR A 35 1.70 -0.25 1.50
N VAL A 36 1.34 -0.54 2.75
CA VAL A 36 1.50 -1.88 3.34
C VAL A 36 0.76 -2.93 2.51
N ARG A 37 -0.52 -2.68 2.20
CA ARG A 37 -1.32 -3.61 1.38
C ARG A 37 -0.71 -3.82 0.00
N ASP A 38 -0.28 -2.76 -0.68
CA ASP A 38 0.35 -2.88 -2.01
C ASP A 38 1.64 -3.73 -1.97
N ILE A 39 2.51 -3.51 -0.96
CA ILE A 39 3.76 -4.27 -0.83
C ILE A 39 3.47 -5.73 -0.53
N VAL A 40 2.55 -6.02 0.39
CA VAL A 40 2.15 -7.40 0.71
C VAL A 40 1.57 -8.10 -0.51
N ASP A 41 0.64 -7.44 -1.22
CA ASP A 41 -0.04 -8.03 -2.38
C ASP A 41 0.89 -8.25 -3.57
N SER A 42 1.97 -7.47 -3.68
CA SER A 42 2.98 -7.62 -4.74
C SER A 42 4.02 -8.71 -4.44
N SER A 43 4.23 -9.06 -3.16
CA SER A 43 5.15 -10.13 -2.74
C SER A 43 4.46 -11.51 -2.80
N PRO A 44 4.92 -12.46 -3.62
CA PRO A 44 4.35 -13.80 -3.68
C PRO A 44 4.40 -14.53 -2.33
N THR A 45 5.53 -14.42 -1.61
CA THR A 45 5.71 -15.05 -0.30
C THR A 45 4.91 -14.33 0.78
N GLY A 46 5.00 -12.98 0.81
CA GLY A 46 4.31 -12.14 1.79
C GLY A 46 2.80 -12.29 1.74
N ARG A 47 2.22 -12.21 0.55
CA ARG A 47 0.79 -12.41 0.36
C ARG A 47 0.32 -13.76 0.88
N THR A 48 1.02 -14.85 0.53
CA THR A 48 0.66 -16.20 1.00
C THR A 48 0.70 -16.30 2.53
N CYS A 49 1.67 -15.68 3.19
CA CYS A 49 1.77 -15.68 4.65
C CYS A 49 0.61 -14.90 5.29
N VAL A 50 0.27 -13.72 4.76
CA VAL A 50 -0.81 -12.89 5.30
C VAL A 50 -2.18 -13.52 5.03
N GLU A 51 -2.43 -14.12 3.87
CA GLU A 51 -3.66 -14.87 3.59
C GLU A 51 -3.84 -16.07 4.54
N ARG A 52 -2.75 -16.77 4.85
CA ARG A 52 -2.78 -17.85 5.88
C ARG A 52 -3.07 -17.30 7.27
N ARG A 53 -2.45 -16.17 7.64
CA ARG A 53 -2.73 -15.48 8.90
C ARG A 53 -4.21 -15.09 8.98
N SER A 54 -4.80 -14.55 7.92
CA SER A 54 -6.22 -14.24 7.84
C SER A 54 -7.08 -15.48 8.11
N THR A 55 -6.79 -16.59 7.45
CA THR A 55 -7.49 -17.87 7.66
C THR A 55 -7.36 -18.39 9.11
N TYR A 56 -6.20 -18.20 9.76
CA TYR A 56 -6.04 -18.58 11.16
C TYR A 56 -6.83 -17.68 12.11
N ILE A 57 -6.93 -16.38 11.81
CA ILE A 57 -7.72 -15.42 12.62
C ILE A 57 -9.21 -15.73 12.45
N GLU A 58 -9.67 -16.00 11.24
CA GLU A 58 -11.04 -16.40 10.95
C GLU A 58 -11.43 -17.73 11.64
N GLY A 59 -10.48 -18.67 11.69
CA GLY A 59 -10.64 -19.97 12.33
C GLY A 59 -11.72 -20.81 11.67
N ASN A 60 -12.62 -21.35 12.49
CA ASN A 60 -13.75 -22.18 12.03
C ASN A 60 -15.04 -21.37 11.79
N GLY A 61 -14.96 -20.06 11.72
CA GLY A 61 -16.12 -19.18 11.61
C GLY A 61 -16.89 -19.03 12.94
N LEU A 62 -18.13 -18.61 12.84
CA LEU A 62 -18.97 -18.33 13.99
C LEU A 62 -19.57 -19.61 14.57
N ALA A 63 -19.61 -19.73 15.89
CA ALA A 63 -20.13 -20.90 16.60
C ALA A 63 -21.66 -21.13 16.36
N SER A 64 -22.41 -20.09 16.03
CA SER A 64 -23.83 -20.15 15.72
C SER A 64 -24.05 -20.05 14.22
N GLN A 65 -24.44 -21.14 13.59
CA GLN A 65 -24.76 -21.17 12.16
C GLN A 65 -25.91 -20.20 11.81
N ALA A 66 -26.93 -20.11 12.64
CA ALA A 66 -28.06 -19.19 12.42
C ALA A 66 -27.58 -17.72 12.40
N LEU A 67 -26.61 -17.37 13.24
CA LEU A 67 -26.01 -16.03 13.24
C LEU A 67 -25.12 -15.84 12.01
N ALA A 68 -24.32 -16.82 11.65
CA ALA A 68 -23.42 -16.79 10.50
C ALA A 68 -24.16 -16.49 9.19
N GLU A 69 -25.30 -17.13 8.99
CA GLU A 69 -26.15 -16.99 7.79
C GLU A 69 -27.04 -15.74 7.80
N THR A 70 -27.06 -14.97 8.90
CA THR A 70 -27.88 -13.75 8.99
C THR A 70 -27.29 -12.66 8.09
N VAL A 71 -28.08 -12.13 7.17
CA VAL A 71 -27.70 -10.96 6.36
C VAL A 71 -27.65 -9.74 7.25
N CYS A 72 -26.50 -9.05 7.27
CA CYS A 72 -26.25 -7.95 8.19
C CYS A 72 -26.02 -6.59 7.50
N ASP A 73 -25.90 -6.54 6.19
CA ASP A 73 -25.74 -5.28 5.47
C ASP A 73 -26.67 -5.16 4.25
N THR A 74 -26.72 -3.97 3.67
CA THR A 74 -27.54 -3.67 2.48
C THR A 74 -27.00 -4.25 1.17
N ARG A 75 -25.77 -4.81 1.19
CA ARG A 75 -25.13 -5.46 0.02
C ARG A 75 -25.48 -6.94 -0.04
N GLY A 76 -26.11 -7.47 1.00
CA GLY A 76 -26.46 -8.88 1.12
C GLY A 76 -25.37 -9.73 1.78
N ASN A 77 -24.34 -9.12 2.37
CA ASN A 77 -23.32 -9.85 3.11
C ASN A 77 -23.90 -10.43 4.39
N THR A 78 -23.51 -11.65 4.70
CA THR A 78 -23.83 -12.31 5.96
C THR A 78 -22.88 -11.87 7.06
N VAL A 79 -23.19 -12.21 8.30
CA VAL A 79 -22.29 -11.95 9.44
C VAL A 79 -20.97 -12.71 9.27
N ASP A 80 -20.99 -13.88 8.65
CA ASP A 80 -19.81 -14.68 8.35
C ASP A 80 -18.93 -14.00 7.28
N ASP A 81 -19.53 -13.45 6.22
CA ASP A 81 -18.81 -12.67 5.21
C ASP A 81 -18.12 -11.45 5.84
N VAL A 82 -18.82 -10.74 6.72
CA VAL A 82 -18.25 -9.59 7.45
C VAL A 82 -17.14 -10.03 8.39
N HIS A 83 -17.28 -11.18 9.06
CA HIS A 83 -16.25 -11.75 9.91
C HIS A 83 -14.97 -12.07 9.11
N HIS A 84 -15.11 -12.69 7.93
CA HIS A 84 -14.01 -12.96 7.01
C HIS A 84 -13.26 -11.66 6.62
N LEU A 85 -14.00 -10.62 6.21
CA LEU A 85 -13.41 -9.33 5.85
C LEU A 85 -12.68 -8.66 7.02
N CYS A 86 -13.22 -8.79 8.24
CA CYS A 86 -12.56 -8.30 9.46
C CYS A 86 -11.28 -9.08 9.77
N ALA A 87 -11.27 -10.40 9.56
CA ALA A 87 -10.09 -11.23 9.74
C ALA A 87 -8.97 -10.82 8.77
N ASP A 88 -9.34 -10.49 7.52
CA ASP A 88 -8.41 -9.99 6.51
C ASP A 88 -7.80 -8.64 6.94
N ASP A 89 -8.61 -7.67 7.34
CA ASP A 89 -8.12 -6.38 7.82
C ASP A 89 -7.18 -6.52 9.04
N VAL A 90 -7.51 -7.42 9.99
CA VAL A 90 -6.65 -7.71 11.14
C VAL A 90 -5.33 -8.36 10.70
N ALA A 91 -5.37 -9.23 9.69
CA ALA A 91 -4.16 -9.86 9.16
C ALA A 91 -3.21 -8.85 8.50
N TYR A 92 -3.75 -7.88 7.76
CA TYR A 92 -2.97 -6.87 7.05
C TYR A 92 -2.57 -5.68 7.91
N GLN A 93 -3.47 -5.21 8.81
CA GLN A 93 -3.36 -3.88 9.44
C GLN A 93 -3.39 -3.92 10.98
N ASP A 94 -3.57 -5.09 11.60
CA ASP A 94 -3.78 -5.24 13.05
C ASP A 94 -4.95 -4.38 13.58
N GLY A 95 -5.99 -4.20 12.76
CA GLY A 95 -7.20 -3.45 13.12
C GLY A 95 -8.37 -3.80 12.24
N LEU A 96 -9.57 -3.43 12.66
CA LEU A 96 -10.80 -3.60 11.90
C LEU A 96 -11.75 -2.43 12.13
N ALA A 97 -12.64 -2.19 11.17
CA ALA A 97 -13.66 -1.17 11.28
C ALA A 97 -15.01 -1.68 10.75
N LEU A 98 -16.08 -1.43 11.50
CA LEU A 98 -17.45 -1.76 11.13
C LEU A 98 -18.33 -0.53 11.22
N HIS A 99 -19.12 -0.31 10.20
CA HIS A 99 -20.18 0.70 10.19
C HIS A 99 -21.45 0.09 10.77
N VAL A 100 -21.98 0.68 11.83
CA VAL A 100 -23.14 0.21 12.58
C VAL A 100 -24.28 1.20 12.43
N ASN A 101 -25.42 0.74 11.91
CA ASN A 101 -26.62 1.53 11.78
C ASN A 101 -27.70 1.08 12.77
N TYR A 102 -28.57 2.03 13.12
CA TYR A 102 -29.59 1.88 14.14
C TYR A 102 -30.99 2.19 13.60
N ASN A 103 -32.00 1.60 14.25
CA ASN A 103 -33.39 2.02 14.05
C ASN A 103 -33.75 3.19 14.99
N ILE A 104 -34.99 3.68 14.88
CA ILE A 104 -35.50 4.79 15.71
C ILE A 104 -35.52 4.45 17.22
N LEU A 105 -35.50 3.17 17.57
CA LEU A 105 -35.43 2.70 18.95
C LEU A 105 -34.02 2.58 19.49
N GLY A 106 -32.99 2.89 18.68
CA GLY A 106 -31.60 2.75 19.05
C GLY A 106 -31.08 1.30 19.01
N GLN A 107 -31.79 0.40 18.32
CA GLN A 107 -31.34 -0.98 18.14
C GLN A 107 -30.52 -1.11 16.85
N ILE A 108 -29.46 -1.90 16.87
CA ILE A 108 -28.62 -2.19 15.70
C ILE A 108 -29.46 -2.94 14.66
N VAL A 109 -29.48 -2.42 13.43
CA VAL A 109 -30.21 -3.03 12.30
C VAL A 109 -29.30 -3.47 11.18
N SER A 110 -28.10 -2.89 11.07
CA SER A 110 -27.10 -3.36 10.10
C SER A 110 -25.68 -3.13 10.59
N MET A 111 -24.78 -4.01 10.13
CA MET A 111 -23.34 -3.88 10.29
C MET A 111 -22.69 -4.13 8.95
N ALA A 112 -21.90 -3.19 8.49
CA ALA A 112 -21.18 -3.29 7.23
C ALA A 112 -19.68 -3.16 7.48
N HIS A 113 -18.89 -3.98 6.81
CA HIS A 113 -17.43 -3.84 6.82
C HIS A 113 -17.01 -2.53 6.17
N VAL A 114 -16.09 -1.83 6.82
CA VAL A 114 -15.38 -0.66 6.30
C VAL A 114 -13.90 -1.02 6.23
N PRO A 115 -13.26 -1.01 5.04
CA PRO A 115 -11.85 -1.32 4.96
C PRO A 115 -11.03 -0.44 5.92
N PHE A 116 -10.26 -1.07 6.79
CA PHE A 116 -9.52 -0.37 7.84
C PHE A 116 -8.60 0.72 7.29
N GLU A 117 -8.00 0.47 6.12
CA GLU A 117 -7.15 1.42 5.38
C GLU A 117 -7.87 2.71 4.98
N ASN A 118 -9.20 2.71 4.94
CA ASN A 118 -10.01 3.88 4.60
C ASN A 118 -10.33 4.77 5.81
N CYS A 119 -10.04 4.31 7.03
CA CYS A 119 -10.33 5.01 8.27
C CYS A 119 -9.17 5.91 8.70
N ARG A 120 -9.51 7.09 9.23
CA ARG A 120 -8.58 8.01 9.89
C ARG A 120 -9.19 8.49 11.19
N LEU A 121 -8.33 8.72 12.17
CA LEU A 121 -8.73 9.22 13.48
C LEU A 121 -8.82 10.74 13.44
N GLU A 122 -9.84 11.28 14.10
CA GLU A 122 -9.89 12.70 14.44
C GLU A 122 -8.79 13.04 15.45
N GLU A 123 -8.55 14.33 15.70
CA GLU A 123 -7.71 14.78 16.78
C GLU A 123 -8.32 14.43 18.14
N GLU A 124 -7.46 14.04 19.08
CA GLU A 124 -7.88 13.82 20.46
C GLU A 124 -8.30 15.15 21.09
N ASP A 125 -9.33 15.11 21.92
CA ASP A 125 -9.69 16.23 22.78
C ASP A 125 -8.67 16.42 23.93
N ASP A 126 -8.91 17.44 24.79
CA ASP A 126 -8.03 17.75 25.92
C ASP A 126 -7.91 16.59 26.93
N ASP A 127 -8.85 15.66 26.91
CA ASP A 127 -8.89 14.45 27.75
C ASP A 127 -8.26 13.23 27.05
N GLY A 128 -7.77 13.39 25.83
CA GLY A 128 -7.17 12.32 25.03
C GLY A 128 -8.19 11.37 24.39
N VAL A 129 -9.45 11.78 24.24
CA VAL A 129 -10.53 10.98 23.68
C VAL A 129 -10.73 11.33 22.20
N ILE A 130 -10.82 10.30 21.35
CA ILE A 130 -11.18 10.43 19.95
C ILE A 130 -12.69 10.26 19.83
N SER A 131 -13.36 11.30 19.34
CA SER A 131 -14.82 11.33 19.24
C SER A 131 -15.36 10.86 17.89
N HIS A 132 -14.58 11.01 16.82
CA HIS A 132 -15.00 10.68 15.47
C HIS A 132 -13.94 9.90 14.68
N ILE A 133 -14.45 9.11 13.75
CA ILE A 133 -13.66 8.41 12.73
C ILE A 133 -14.03 8.99 11.38
N VAL A 134 -12.99 9.38 10.63
CA VAL A 134 -13.15 9.94 9.29
C VAL A 134 -12.87 8.85 8.26
N VAL A 135 -13.79 8.66 7.34
CA VAL A 135 -13.71 7.62 6.31
C VAL A 135 -13.65 8.26 4.93
N HIS A 136 -12.73 7.78 4.10
CA HIS A 136 -12.68 8.13 2.69
C HIS A 136 -12.30 6.91 1.86
N PRO A 137 -13.00 6.62 0.76
CA PRO A 137 -12.79 5.40 -0.03
C PRO A 137 -11.48 5.41 -0.83
N ASP A 138 -10.83 6.54 -1.02
CA ASP A 138 -9.58 6.67 -1.76
C ASP A 138 -8.73 7.84 -1.28
N TRP A 139 -7.90 7.60 -0.28
CA TRP A 139 -6.96 8.60 0.24
C TRP A 139 -5.87 9.00 -0.77
N ARG A 140 -5.65 8.21 -1.84
CA ARG A 140 -4.69 8.52 -2.90
C ARG A 140 -5.21 9.63 -3.84
N GLY A 141 -6.52 9.88 -3.83
CA GLY A 141 -7.15 10.84 -4.72
C GLY A 141 -7.07 10.46 -6.20
N LYS A 142 -6.90 9.16 -6.50
CA LYS A 142 -6.77 8.64 -7.87
C LYS A 142 -8.12 8.29 -8.51
N LYS A 143 -9.19 8.13 -7.73
CA LYS A 143 -10.51 7.82 -8.28
C LYS A 143 -10.97 8.89 -9.24
N THR A 144 -11.18 8.50 -10.47
CA THR A 144 -11.67 9.37 -11.53
C THR A 144 -13.20 9.27 -11.62
N ARG A 145 -13.88 10.36 -11.35
CA ARG A 145 -15.30 10.51 -11.70
C ARG A 145 -15.39 11.40 -12.93
N GLY A 146 -15.82 10.83 -14.08
CA GLY A 146 -15.88 11.57 -15.33
C GLY A 146 -14.52 12.08 -15.85
N GLY A 147 -13.43 11.31 -15.65
CA GLY A 147 -12.09 11.65 -16.16
C GLY A 147 -11.28 12.63 -15.31
N LYS A 148 -11.78 13.08 -14.14
CA LYS A 148 -11.04 13.97 -13.21
C LYS A 148 -10.71 13.25 -11.92
N ALA A 149 -9.47 13.40 -11.44
CA ALA A 149 -9.07 12.91 -10.12
C ALA A 149 -9.89 13.63 -9.04
N VAL A 150 -10.52 12.86 -8.15
CA VAL A 150 -11.25 13.41 -7.01
C VAL A 150 -10.25 13.70 -5.90
N LYS A 151 -10.02 14.98 -5.62
CA LYS A 151 -9.17 15.40 -4.50
C LYS A 151 -9.88 15.08 -3.18
N VAL A 152 -9.09 14.66 -2.19
CA VAL A 152 -9.59 14.50 -0.82
C VAL A 152 -9.79 15.89 -0.21
N THR A 153 -11.02 16.23 0.09
CA THR A 153 -11.44 17.51 0.67
C THR A 153 -12.45 17.26 1.79
N ILE A 154 -12.73 18.27 2.60
CA ILE A 154 -13.72 18.18 3.68
C ILE A 154 -15.12 17.79 3.18
N GLU A 155 -15.42 18.08 1.91
CA GLU A 155 -16.71 17.74 1.29
C GLU A 155 -16.78 16.29 0.80
N THR A 156 -15.63 15.63 0.62
CA THR A 156 -15.55 14.26 0.10
C THR A 156 -15.32 13.21 1.18
N ILE A 157 -14.95 13.64 2.38
CA ILE A 157 -14.79 12.76 3.53
C ILE A 157 -16.13 12.57 4.26
N GLU A 158 -16.28 11.43 4.89
CA GLU A 158 -17.40 11.14 5.78
C GLU A 158 -16.92 11.03 7.21
N VAL A 159 -17.60 11.72 8.12
CA VAL A 159 -17.29 11.75 9.55
C VAL A 159 -18.37 10.99 10.30
N PHE A 160 -17.94 10.03 11.12
CA PHE A 160 -18.84 9.18 11.91
C PHE A 160 -18.43 9.24 13.38
N PRO A 161 -19.40 9.30 14.32
CA PRO A 161 -19.10 9.11 15.73
C PRO A 161 -18.49 7.73 15.99
N VAL A 162 -17.61 7.66 16.99
CA VAL A 162 -17.10 6.38 17.50
C VAL A 162 -18.24 5.58 18.12
N PHE A 163 -18.20 4.27 17.92
CA PHE A 163 -19.21 3.34 18.40
C PHE A 163 -19.45 3.44 19.91
N ASN A 164 -20.69 3.72 20.28
CA ASN A 164 -21.21 3.65 21.63
C ASN A 164 -22.64 3.13 21.58
N PRO A 165 -22.90 1.87 21.97
CA PRO A 165 -24.18 1.22 21.80
C PRO A 165 -25.23 1.67 22.85
N SER A 166 -24.89 2.59 23.75
CA SER A 166 -25.85 3.11 24.72
C SER A 166 -27.06 3.75 24.02
N PRO A 167 -28.30 3.29 24.27
CA PRO A 167 -29.49 3.85 23.63
C PRO A 167 -29.63 5.36 23.84
N ASP A 168 -29.21 5.87 25.00
CA ASP A 168 -29.27 7.30 25.30
C ASP A 168 -28.35 8.10 24.42
N VAL A 169 -27.10 7.59 24.18
CA VAL A 169 -26.10 8.22 23.30
C VAL A 169 -26.58 8.20 21.85
N VAL A 170 -27.11 7.05 21.40
CA VAL A 170 -27.65 6.89 20.05
C VAL A 170 -28.82 7.86 19.82
N GLN A 171 -29.74 7.97 20.79
CA GLN A 171 -30.88 8.90 20.70
C GLN A 171 -30.42 10.37 20.65
N LEU A 172 -29.45 10.75 21.46
CA LEU A 172 -28.88 12.10 21.43
C LEU A 172 -28.22 12.40 20.06
N GLN A 173 -27.51 11.43 19.49
CA GLN A 173 -26.89 11.58 18.16
C GLN A 173 -27.94 11.68 17.05
N ILE A 174 -29.01 10.88 17.12
CA ILE A 174 -30.15 10.97 16.17
C ILE A 174 -30.81 12.36 16.26
N GLN A 175 -31.03 12.87 17.46
CA GLN A 175 -31.60 14.21 17.68
C GLN A 175 -30.65 15.30 17.13
N ALA A 176 -29.36 15.20 17.41
CA ALA A 176 -28.34 16.14 16.92
C ALA A 176 -28.23 16.14 15.38
N ALA A 177 -28.45 14.99 14.75
CA ALA A 177 -28.47 14.87 13.30
C ALA A 177 -29.75 15.45 12.65
N GLY A 178 -30.77 15.77 13.44
CA GLY A 178 -32.06 16.25 12.95
C GLY A 178 -33.06 15.15 12.60
N GLY A 179 -32.80 13.93 13.05
CA GLY A 179 -33.67 12.75 12.87
C GLY A 179 -32.95 11.55 12.31
N ILE A 180 -33.62 10.39 12.36
CA ILE A 180 -33.05 9.11 11.92
C ILE A 180 -32.68 9.11 10.42
N GLU A 181 -33.37 9.90 9.61
CA GLU A 181 -33.14 9.98 8.16
C GLU A 181 -31.78 10.63 7.82
N PHE A 182 -31.27 11.47 8.73
CA PHE A 182 -29.99 12.16 8.57
C PHE A 182 -28.86 11.53 9.38
N TYR A 183 -29.19 10.59 10.26
CA TYR A 183 -28.24 9.91 11.10
C TYR A 183 -27.47 8.86 10.31
N LYS A 184 -26.16 9.00 10.23
CA LYS A 184 -25.27 8.13 9.43
C LYS A 184 -24.81 6.87 10.17
N GLY A 185 -25.20 6.67 11.44
CA GLY A 185 -24.69 5.57 12.25
C GLY A 185 -23.37 5.88 12.93
N GLN A 186 -22.68 4.84 13.37
CA GLN A 186 -21.42 4.91 14.11
C GLN A 186 -20.37 3.99 13.49
N ILE A 187 -19.09 4.24 13.75
CA ILE A 187 -18.00 3.34 13.40
C ILE A 187 -17.46 2.66 14.66
N LEU A 188 -17.56 1.33 14.69
CA LEU A 188 -16.78 0.50 15.60
C LEU A 188 -15.37 0.38 15.02
N TYR A 189 -14.40 1.02 15.68
CA TYR A 189 -13.00 0.99 15.29
C TYR A 189 -12.21 0.28 16.38
N ILE A 190 -11.60 -0.85 16.02
CA ILE A 190 -10.77 -1.64 16.92
C ILE A 190 -9.38 -1.74 16.31
N SER A 191 -8.36 -1.38 17.07
CA SER A 191 -6.98 -1.46 16.63
C SER A 191 -6.04 -1.92 17.75
N ARG A 192 -4.96 -2.58 17.36
CA ARG A 192 -3.88 -2.98 18.26
C ARG A 192 -2.75 -1.95 18.26
N ALA A 193 -3.12 -0.67 18.32
CA ALA A 193 -2.18 0.45 18.21
C ALA A 193 -1.16 0.55 19.37
N GLY A 194 -1.44 -0.06 20.50
CA GLY A 194 -0.57 0.00 21.67
C GLY A 194 -0.40 1.43 22.18
N ARG A 195 0.81 1.97 22.04
CA ARG A 195 1.15 3.36 22.46
C ARG A 195 1.07 4.37 21.31
N ASN A 196 0.78 3.92 20.10
CA ASN A 196 0.70 4.76 18.92
C ASN A 196 -0.76 5.16 18.67
N ALA A 197 -0.99 6.21 17.91
CA ALA A 197 -2.34 6.58 17.48
C ALA A 197 -2.93 5.51 16.53
N TYR A 198 -2.09 4.98 15.65
CA TYR A 198 -2.44 3.91 14.70
C TYR A 198 -1.67 2.62 14.99
N PRO A 199 -2.19 1.45 14.64
CA PRO A 199 -1.46 0.20 14.75
C PRO A 199 -0.26 0.19 13.81
N LEU A 200 0.79 -0.51 14.26
CA LEU A 200 1.92 -0.89 13.43
C LEU A 200 1.73 -2.37 13.11
N PRO A 201 1.37 -2.72 11.86
CA PRO A 201 1.11 -4.11 11.50
C PRO A 201 2.31 -5.01 11.76
N LEU A 202 2.06 -6.27 12.07
CA LEU A 202 3.14 -7.26 12.26
C LEU A 202 4.05 -7.33 11.04
N VAL A 203 3.49 -7.21 9.84
CA VAL A 203 4.23 -7.24 8.57
C VAL A 203 5.18 -6.05 8.37
N ASP A 204 5.07 -4.97 9.17
CA ASP A 204 5.93 -3.78 9.03
C ASP A 204 7.42 -4.11 9.10
N VAL A 205 7.81 -5.07 9.94
CA VAL A 205 9.21 -5.44 10.13
C VAL A 205 9.84 -6.10 8.90
N VAL A 206 9.02 -6.68 8.02
CA VAL A 206 9.47 -7.41 6.82
C VAL A 206 9.02 -6.77 5.50
N LEU A 207 8.48 -5.55 5.52
CA LEU A 207 8.07 -4.85 4.29
C LEU A 207 9.21 -4.69 3.28
N THR A 208 10.44 -4.47 3.76
CA THR A 208 11.61 -4.36 2.89
C THR A 208 11.94 -5.71 2.23
N ASP A 209 11.84 -6.80 2.98
CA ASP A 209 12.05 -8.14 2.44
C ASP A 209 10.95 -8.50 1.43
N MET A 210 9.69 -8.16 1.70
CA MET A 210 8.57 -8.36 0.77
C MET A 210 8.76 -7.57 -0.53
N SER A 211 9.21 -6.31 -0.45
CA SER A 211 9.54 -5.52 -1.64
C SER A 211 10.71 -6.13 -2.43
N THR A 212 11.69 -6.71 -1.73
CA THR A 212 12.81 -7.44 -2.36
C THR A 212 12.32 -8.71 -3.03
N ASP A 213 11.41 -9.48 -2.41
CA ASP A 213 10.80 -10.68 -2.97
C ASP A 213 10.06 -10.40 -4.29
N GLU A 214 9.32 -9.30 -4.35
CA GLU A 214 8.72 -8.80 -5.59
C GLU A 214 9.79 -8.51 -6.66
N GLY A 215 10.84 -7.76 -6.31
CA GLY A 215 11.93 -7.42 -7.21
C GLY A 215 12.63 -8.67 -7.77
N LEU A 216 12.93 -9.65 -6.93
CA LEU A 216 13.53 -10.93 -7.31
C LEU A 216 12.62 -11.72 -8.27
N SER A 217 11.32 -11.76 -7.99
CA SER A 217 10.32 -12.40 -8.85
C SER A 217 10.24 -11.74 -10.23
N ASN A 218 10.31 -10.41 -10.27
CA ASN A 218 10.32 -9.64 -11.50
C ASN A 218 11.58 -9.90 -12.33
N VAL A 219 12.76 -9.93 -11.71
CA VAL A 219 14.03 -10.26 -12.39
C VAL A 219 13.99 -11.66 -12.97
N ASN A 220 13.53 -12.65 -12.19
CA ASN A 220 13.37 -14.02 -12.65
C ASN A 220 12.44 -14.13 -13.87
N ASN A 221 11.27 -13.52 -13.80
CA ASN A 221 10.29 -13.52 -14.88
C ASN A 221 10.90 -12.93 -16.17
N ARG A 222 11.66 -11.86 -16.07
CA ARG A 222 12.32 -11.24 -17.21
C ARG A 222 13.42 -12.10 -17.77
N ASN A 223 14.27 -12.67 -16.93
CA ASN A 223 15.32 -13.58 -17.36
C ASN A 223 14.75 -14.77 -18.14
N VAL A 224 13.65 -15.36 -17.65
CA VAL A 224 12.96 -16.45 -18.34
C VAL A 224 12.36 -15.98 -19.67
N ARG A 225 11.68 -14.84 -19.70
CA ARG A 225 11.08 -14.29 -20.94
C ARG A 225 12.11 -13.96 -22.01
N ASN A 226 13.28 -13.53 -21.57
CA ASN A 226 14.35 -13.06 -22.44
C ASN A 226 15.37 -14.17 -22.73
N ASN A 227 15.09 -15.43 -22.39
CA ASN A 227 16.00 -16.58 -22.58
C ASN A 227 17.39 -16.34 -21.98
N PHE A 228 17.49 -15.61 -20.86
CA PHE A 228 18.75 -15.25 -20.21
C PHE A 228 19.75 -14.50 -21.13
N LEU A 229 19.24 -13.82 -22.18
CA LEU A 229 20.07 -13.01 -23.05
C LEU A 229 20.67 -11.84 -22.27
N THR A 230 21.97 -11.76 -22.25
CA THR A 230 22.70 -10.61 -21.70
C THR A 230 22.52 -9.40 -22.59
N ALA A 231 22.50 -8.21 -21.99
CA ALA A 231 22.53 -6.95 -22.74
C ALA A 231 23.71 -6.96 -23.69
N GLY A 232 23.48 -6.65 -24.97
CA GLY A 232 24.49 -6.61 -26.00
C GLY A 232 24.69 -5.18 -26.48
N MET A 233 25.90 -4.92 -27.00
CA MET A 233 26.21 -3.66 -27.68
C MET A 233 26.20 -3.90 -29.19
N LEU A 234 25.37 -3.15 -29.93
CA LEU A 234 25.38 -3.13 -31.38
C LEU A 234 26.26 -1.97 -31.86
N ILE A 235 27.39 -2.28 -32.48
CA ILE A 235 28.29 -1.31 -33.01
C ILE A 235 28.01 -1.15 -34.52
N THR A 236 27.67 0.05 -34.96
CA THR A 236 27.38 0.38 -36.35
C THR A 236 28.37 1.44 -36.86
N LYS A 237 28.83 1.33 -38.11
CA LYS A 237 29.62 2.38 -38.72
C LYS A 237 28.71 3.52 -39.20
N ARG A 238 29.12 4.74 -38.94
CA ARG A 238 28.43 5.94 -39.43
C ARG A 238 28.43 5.91 -40.98
N GLY A 239 27.23 5.93 -41.56
CA GLY A 239 27.05 5.90 -43.02
C GLY A 239 26.66 4.57 -43.65
N GLN A 240 26.56 3.46 -42.89
CA GLN A 240 26.03 2.19 -43.38
C GLN A 240 24.65 1.89 -42.78
N GLY A 241 23.66 2.70 -43.09
CA GLY A 241 22.30 2.43 -42.62
C GLY A 241 21.44 3.62 -42.31
N SER A 242 21.83 4.81 -42.69
CA SER A 242 21.01 6.00 -42.52
C SER A 242 19.89 6.01 -43.56
N SER A 243 18.71 5.49 -43.23
CA SER A 243 17.50 5.99 -43.82
C SER A 243 17.17 7.30 -43.10
N THR A 244 17.46 8.41 -43.75
CA THR A 244 17.11 9.75 -43.35
C THR A 244 15.62 9.85 -43.13
N VAL A 245 15.19 10.03 -41.89
CA VAL A 245 13.97 10.76 -41.60
C VAL A 245 14.35 12.21 -41.42
N ASP A 246 13.91 13.03 -42.37
CA ASP A 246 14.13 14.47 -42.43
C ASP A 246 13.63 15.16 -41.15
N GLY A 247 14.47 16.07 -40.65
CA GLY A 247 14.04 17.26 -39.91
C GLY A 247 14.04 17.14 -38.39
N ASP A 248 15.18 17.32 -37.74
CA ASP A 248 15.33 18.47 -36.84
C ASP A 248 16.79 18.78 -36.55
N LYS A 249 17.12 20.05 -36.71
CA LYS A 249 18.44 20.59 -36.42
C LYS A 249 18.45 21.09 -35.00
N ASP A 250 18.88 20.30 -34.07
CA ASP A 250 19.44 20.81 -32.82
C ASP A 250 20.59 19.88 -32.38
N GLY A 251 21.79 20.45 -32.40
CA GLY A 251 23.03 19.76 -32.09
C GLY A 251 23.08 19.37 -30.61
N VAL A 252 22.66 18.18 -30.32
CA VAL A 252 22.95 17.54 -29.05
C VAL A 252 24.34 16.94 -29.16
N SER A 253 25.26 17.37 -28.30
CA SER A 253 26.61 16.84 -28.23
C SER A 253 26.58 15.34 -27.93
N SER A 254 27.35 14.55 -28.63
CA SER A 254 27.36 13.09 -28.57
C SER A 254 27.68 12.47 -27.21
N ASP A 255 28.09 13.29 -26.23
CA ASP A 255 28.45 12.84 -24.88
C ASP A 255 27.23 12.77 -23.94
N ASP A 256 26.25 13.67 -24.09
CA ASP A 256 25.05 13.69 -23.26
C ASP A 256 24.07 12.57 -23.63
N GLY A 257 24.00 12.21 -24.91
CA GLY A 257 23.14 11.11 -25.39
C GLY A 257 23.57 9.73 -24.89
N PHE A 258 24.88 9.52 -24.73
CA PHE A 258 25.40 8.23 -24.25
C PHE A 258 25.09 7.98 -22.78
N THR A 259 25.18 9.01 -21.96
CA THR A 259 24.86 8.92 -20.51
C THR A 259 23.39 8.70 -20.29
N GLU A 260 22.50 9.39 -21.02
CA GLU A 260 21.05 9.20 -20.94
C GLU A 260 20.60 7.81 -21.40
N GLU A 261 21.22 7.24 -22.44
CA GLU A 261 20.90 5.88 -22.88
C GLU A 261 21.43 4.82 -21.91
N PHE A 262 22.58 5.08 -21.29
CA PHE A 262 23.14 4.19 -20.25
C PHE A 262 22.28 4.20 -18.97
N GLU A 263 21.77 5.35 -18.55
CA GLU A 263 20.83 5.44 -17.45
C GLU A 263 19.50 4.73 -17.74
N LYS A 264 19.03 4.77 -18.99
CA LYS A 264 17.85 4.03 -19.44
C LYS A 264 18.05 2.50 -19.46
N LEU A 265 19.29 2.02 -19.40
CA LEU A 265 19.62 0.59 -19.31
C LEU A 265 19.61 0.05 -17.88
N GLN A 266 19.65 0.94 -16.89
CA GLN A 266 19.61 0.56 -15.48
C GLN A 266 18.16 0.34 -15.00
N GLY A 267 17.98 -0.62 -14.12
CA GLY A 267 16.71 -0.93 -13.48
C GLY A 267 16.04 -2.21 -14.00
N ASP A 268 15.13 -2.70 -13.21
CA ASP A 268 14.44 -3.96 -13.41
C ASP A 268 13.53 -3.99 -14.65
N THR A 269 13.09 -2.82 -15.15
CA THR A 269 12.28 -2.66 -16.36
C THR A 269 13.08 -2.75 -17.66
N ASN A 270 14.42 -2.67 -17.61
CA ASN A 270 15.25 -2.42 -18.79
C ASN A 270 16.24 -3.54 -19.12
N SER A 271 16.09 -4.73 -18.57
CA SER A 271 17.10 -5.81 -18.62
C SER A 271 17.44 -6.37 -20.02
N LEU A 272 16.94 -5.77 -21.10
CA LEU A 272 17.22 -6.16 -22.48
C LEU A 272 17.19 -4.97 -23.45
N LYS A 273 17.94 -3.93 -23.18
CA LYS A 273 18.18 -2.92 -24.22
C LYS A 273 19.51 -3.21 -24.90
N ILE A 274 19.46 -3.28 -26.21
CA ILE A 274 20.66 -3.27 -27.04
C ILE A 274 21.11 -1.81 -27.16
N MET A 275 22.30 -1.52 -26.65
CA MET A 275 22.93 -0.22 -26.85
C MET A 275 23.46 -0.13 -28.26
N GLN A 276 23.03 0.84 -29.04
CA GLN A 276 23.56 1.11 -30.35
C GLN A 276 24.62 2.21 -30.23
N VAL A 277 25.83 1.92 -30.70
CA VAL A 277 26.95 2.86 -30.74
C VAL A 277 27.39 3.04 -32.18
N GLU A 278 27.39 4.28 -32.66
CA GLU A 278 27.94 4.64 -33.98
C GLU A 278 29.41 4.99 -33.84
N ILE A 279 30.22 4.36 -34.66
CA ILE A 279 31.67 4.62 -34.74
C ILE A 279 32.02 5.17 -36.12
N GLU A 280 33.00 6.07 -36.20
CA GLU A 280 33.50 6.64 -37.46
C GLU A 280 34.58 5.74 -38.11
N THR A 281 35.45 5.20 -37.28
CA THR A 281 36.54 4.33 -37.74
C THR A 281 36.60 3.04 -36.92
N ASP A 282 37.27 1.99 -37.47
CA ASP A 282 37.43 0.73 -36.76
C ASP A 282 38.33 0.84 -35.51
N GLU A 283 39.09 1.93 -35.41
CA GLU A 283 39.94 2.23 -34.24
C GLU A 283 39.15 2.80 -33.06
N ASP A 284 37.96 3.37 -33.33
CA ASP A 284 37.08 3.96 -32.32
C ASP A 284 36.11 2.93 -31.68
N LYS A 285 36.35 1.64 -31.92
CA LYS A 285 35.51 0.60 -31.31
C LYS A 285 35.58 0.64 -29.79
N PRO A 286 34.47 0.90 -29.09
CA PRO A 286 34.50 0.81 -27.66
C PRO A 286 34.81 -0.63 -27.23
N GLU A 287 35.84 -0.80 -26.42
CA GLU A 287 36.18 -2.09 -25.85
C GLU A 287 35.24 -2.40 -24.70
N PHE A 288 34.37 -3.41 -24.87
CA PHE A 288 33.54 -3.91 -23.79
C PHE A 288 34.40 -4.78 -22.87
N VAL A 289 34.84 -4.22 -21.77
CA VAL A 289 35.45 -4.98 -20.68
C VAL A 289 34.34 -5.56 -19.82
N PRO A 290 34.01 -6.84 -19.95
CA PRO A 290 32.99 -7.45 -19.07
C PRO A 290 33.49 -7.36 -17.63
N PHE A 291 32.65 -6.84 -16.72
CA PHE A 291 32.94 -6.99 -15.31
C PHE A 291 33.08 -8.49 -15.02
N LYS A 292 34.10 -8.85 -14.24
CA LYS A 292 34.26 -10.24 -13.79
C LYS A 292 32.94 -10.66 -13.20
N THR A 293 32.30 -11.64 -13.82
CA THR A 293 31.07 -12.24 -13.31
C THR A 293 31.38 -12.86 -11.94
N ASN A 294 31.05 -12.15 -10.87
CA ASN A 294 30.89 -12.79 -9.60
C ASN A 294 29.77 -13.84 -9.77
N ASN A 295 29.78 -14.88 -8.92
CA ASN A 295 28.76 -15.95 -8.95
C ASN A 295 27.37 -15.37 -8.60
N TYR A 296 26.84 -14.49 -9.46
CA TYR A 296 25.52 -13.86 -9.26
C TYR A 296 24.42 -14.89 -8.99
N ASP A 297 24.50 -16.07 -9.58
CA ASP A 297 23.52 -17.15 -9.36
C ASP A 297 23.51 -17.62 -7.90
N LYS A 298 24.68 -17.70 -7.25
CA LYS A 298 24.76 -18.09 -5.84
C LYS A 298 24.32 -16.98 -4.93
N GLU A 299 24.68 -15.73 -5.21
CA GLU A 299 24.23 -14.57 -4.47
C GLU A 299 22.72 -14.40 -4.60
N PHE A 300 22.19 -14.54 -5.81
CA PHE A 300 20.76 -14.46 -6.07
C PHE A 300 20.00 -15.54 -5.31
N THR A 301 20.46 -16.80 -5.36
CA THR A 301 19.85 -17.92 -4.64
C THR A 301 19.93 -17.70 -3.12
N ALA A 302 21.07 -17.23 -2.60
CA ALA A 302 21.24 -16.94 -1.18
C ALA A 302 20.32 -15.80 -0.71
N THR A 303 20.22 -14.74 -1.50
CA THR A 303 19.33 -13.60 -1.21
C THR A 303 17.86 -14.03 -1.22
N THR A 304 17.44 -14.76 -2.24
CA THR A 304 16.06 -15.29 -2.32
C THR A 304 15.72 -16.11 -1.10
N LYS A 305 16.62 -17.02 -0.71
CA LYS A 305 16.41 -17.85 0.50
C LYS A 305 16.34 -17.00 1.76
N ALA A 306 17.27 -16.06 1.96
CA ALA A 306 17.30 -15.22 3.15
C ALA A 306 16.03 -14.37 3.27
N VAL A 307 15.57 -13.76 2.18
CA VAL A 307 14.34 -12.96 2.12
C VAL A 307 13.13 -13.83 2.46
N THR A 308 13.01 -15.00 1.82
CA THR A 308 11.91 -15.93 2.09
C THR A 308 11.91 -16.40 3.55
N ASP A 309 13.07 -16.76 4.10
CA ASP A 309 13.21 -17.20 5.50
C ASP A 309 12.83 -16.07 6.48
N ASN A 310 13.21 -14.81 6.18
CA ASN A 310 12.83 -13.64 6.99
C ASN A 310 11.31 -13.41 7.00
N ILE A 311 10.67 -13.51 5.82
CA ILE A 311 9.22 -13.34 5.70
C ILE A 311 8.47 -14.43 6.46
N TYR A 312 8.95 -15.68 6.43
CA TYR A 312 8.33 -16.79 7.18
C TYR A 312 8.56 -16.68 8.70
N ALA A 313 9.63 -16.01 9.14
CA ALA A 313 9.96 -15.87 10.55
C ALA A 313 9.17 -14.76 11.26
N ALA A 314 8.57 -13.83 10.51
CA ALA A 314 7.79 -12.72 11.04
C ALA A 314 6.30 -13.09 11.19
#